data_ab0a09c01fd973da44dbc3abdae15fa5
#
_entry.id   ab0a09c01fd973da44dbc3abdae15fa5
#
_cell.length_a   1.000
_cell.length_b   1.000
_cell.length_c   1.000
_cell.angle_alpha   90.00
_cell.angle_beta   90.00
_cell.angle_gamma   90.00
#
_symmetry.space_group_name_H-M   'P 1'
#
loop_
_entity.id
_entity.type
_entity.pdbx_description
1 polymer ?
#
loop_
_entity_poly.entity_id
_entity_poly.type
_entity_poly.pdbx_seq_one_letter_code
_entity_poly.pdbx_strand_id
1 'polypeptide(L)'
;KMKEGDPLVYEFHSMPAPETDGDFAFGCSILNPGKVGDEYYFTKGHFHTILDTGEIYYCLRGHGYMMMENPEGDWLALELTAGKAVYVPKRYAHRSINVSDKEPLITFFVFRADAGHDYGTIETKGYRKLLVERDGKPAVIDNPNWK
;
A
#
# COMPACT_ATOMS: atom_id res chain seq x y z
N LYS A 1 -0.13 -8.78 18.13
CA LYS A 1 0.72 -9.99 18.09
C LYS A 1 -0.01 -11.02 17.24
N MET A 2 0.65 -11.55 16.20
CA MET A 2 0.15 -12.71 15.46
C MET A 2 0.00 -13.88 16.42
N LYS A 3 -1.09 -14.62 16.29
CA LYS A 3 -1.30 -15.89 16.98
C LYS A 3 -0.73 -17.02 16.13
N GLU A 4 -0.38 -18.13 16.77
CA GLU A 4 0.03 -19.34 16.05
C GLU A 4 -1.11 -19.76 15.10
N GLY A 5 -0.80 -19.89 13.79
CA GLY A 5 -1.77 -20.21 12.74
C GLY A 5 -2.36 -18.99 12.01
N ASP A 6 -2.08 -17.75 12.41
CA ASP A 6 -2.50 -16.58 11.66
C ASP A 6 -1.74 -16.53 10.32
N PRO A 7 -2.42 -16.25 9.20
CA PRO A 7 -1.74 -16.10 7.91
C PRO A 7 -0.84 -14.87 7.91
N LEU A 8 0.36 -15.00 7.37
CA LEU A 8 1.21 -13.85 7.08
C LEU A 8 0.63 -13.10 5.89
N VAL A 9 0.10 -11.90 6.12
CA VAL A 9 -0.50 -11.08 5.05
C VAL A 9 0.58 -10.40 4.24
N TYR A 10 1.52 -9.70 4.89
CA TYR A 10 2.66 -9.08 4.21
C TYR A 10 3.86 -8.91 5.13
N GLU A 11 5.00 -8.73 4.51
CA GLU A 11 6.25 -8.34 5.14
C GLU A 11 6.96 -7.28 4.29
N PHE A 12 7.82 -6.49 4.90
CA PHE A 12 8.68 -5.57 4.18
C PHE A 12 10.10 -5.63 4.72
N HIS A 13 11.05 -5.36 3.84
CA HIS A 13 12.47 -5.37 4.12
C HIS A 13 13.06 -4.01 3.73
N SER A 14 13.40 -3.20 4.73
CA SER A 14 14.08 -1.94 4.52
C SER A 14 15.58 -2.15 4.45
N MET A 15 16.24 -1.47 3.53
CA MET A 15 17.70 -1.43 3.48
C MET A 15 18.22 -0.39 4.48
N PRO A 16 19.32 -0.70 5.20
CA PRO A 16 19.98 0.29 6.04
C PRO A 16 20.44 1.50 5.19
N ALA A 17 19.96 2.66 5.52
CA ALA A 17 20.31 3.92 4.87
C ALA A 17 20.36 5.03 5.93
N PRO A 18 21.10 6.12 5.71
CA PRO A 18 21.03 7.26 6.58
C PRO A 18 19.61 7.83 6.62
N GLU A 19 19.13 8.16 7.81
CA GLU A 19 17.81 8.79 7.99
C GLU A 19 17.94 10.31 8.11
N THR A 20 18.67 10.91 7.18
CA THR A 20 18.94 12.34 7.18
C THR A 20 18.27 13.05 6.03
N ASP A 21 18.09 14.36 6.18
CA ASP A 21 17.48 15.20 5.15
C ASP A 21 18.27 15.10 3.83
N GLY A 22 17.55 14.81 2.75
CA GLY A 22 18.13 14.65 1.42
C GLY A 22 18.55 13.22 1.05
N ASP A 23 18.59 12.29 2.00
CA ASP A 23 18.85 10.88 1.72
C ASP A 23 17.57 10.14 1.28
N PHE A 24 17.76 8.93 0.75
CA PHE A 24 16.66 8.03 0.38
C PHE A 24 16.60 6.82 1.30
N ALA A 25 15.40 6.46 1.69
CA ALA A 25 15.07 5.15 2.24
C ALA A 25 14.43 4.29 1.15
N PHE A 26 14.74 3.00 1.13
CA PHE A 26 14.23 2.09 0.13
C PHE A 26 14.18 0.65 0.65
N GLY A 27 13.43 -0.19 -0.05
CA GLY A 27 13.29 -1.59 0.31
C GLY A 27 12.33 -2.33 -0.60
N CYS A 28 11.91 -3.50 -0.13
CA CYS A 28 10.93 -4.33 -0.82
C CYS A 28 9.76 -4.67 0.11
N SER A 29 8.57 -4.77 -0.46
CA SER A 29 7.36 -5.29 0.18
C SER A 29 6.92 -6.55 -0.52
N ILE A 30 6.53 -7.56 0.25
CA ILE A 30 6.01 -8.84 -0.23
C ILE A 30 4.62 -9.00 0.37
N LEU A 31 3.60 -8.87 -0.46
CA LEU A 31 2.19 -9.00 -0.07
C LEU A 31 1.63 -10.30 -0.61
N ASN A 32 1.31 -11.21 0.29
CA ASN A 32 0.77 -12.52 -0.05
C ASN A 32 -0.64 -12.44 -0.67
N PRO A 33 -1.02 -13.43 -1.50
CA PRO A 33 -2.39 -13.51 -2.01
C PRO A 33 -3.36 -13.92 -0.91
N GLY A 34 -4.59 -13.43 -1.00
CA GLY A 34 -5.67 -13.79 -0.09
C GLY A 34 -6.73 -12.71 0.05
N LYS A 35 -7.77 -13.04 0.78
CA LYS A 35 -8.94 -12.16 1.03
C LYS A 35 -9.45 -12.34 2.45
N VAL A 36 -10.09 -11.29 2.97
CA VAL A 36 -10.97 -11.37 4.15
C VAL A 36 -12.39 -11.05 3.67
N GLY A 37 -13.23 -12.06 3.66
CA GLY A 37 -14.50 -11.94 2.95
C GLY A 37 -14.25 -11.77 1.45
N ASP A 38 -14.69 -10.66 0.89
CA ASP A 38 -14.46 -10.27 -0.50
C ASP A 38 -13.36 -9.21 -0.68
N GLU A 39 -12.79 -8.68 0.40
CA GLU A 39 -11.72 -7.70 0.36
C GLU A 39 -10.36 -8.39 0.20
N TYR A 40 -9.60 -7.98 -0.83
CA TYR A 40 -8.26 -8.47 -1.08
C TYR A 40 -7.27 -8.07 0.01
N TYR A 41 -6.25 -8.90 0.24
CA TYR A 41 -5.14 -8.55 1.12
C TYR A 41 -4.43 -7.29 0.66
N PHE A 42 -4.09 -6.47 1.63
CA PHE A 42 -3.45 -5.18 1.43
C PHE A 42 -2.40 -4.89 2.52
N THR A 43 -1.47 -4.02 2.21
CA THR A 43 -0.61 -3.41 3.23
C THR A 43 -1.42 -2.37 4.00
N LYS A 44 -1.10 -2.14 5.29
CA LYS A 44 -1.81 -1.18 6.13
C LYS A 44 -1.89 0.20 5.46
N GLY A 45 -0.77 0.64 4.89
CA GLY A 45 -0.65 1.97 4.32
C GLY A 45 -0.51 3.07 5.36
N HIS A 46 -0.13 4.25 4.91
CA HIS A 46 0.14 5.40 5.77
C HIS A 46 0.14 6.70 4.96
N PHE A 47 0.02 7.82 5.65
CA PHE A 47 0.52 9.11 5.18
C PHE A 47 1.99 9.26 5.54
N HIS A 48 2.72 10.13 4.84
CA HIS A 48 4.02 10.56 5.33
C HIS A 48 3.82 11.60 6.44
N THR A 49 4.69 11.58 7.47
CA THR A 49 4.67 12.61 8.52
C THR A 49 4.96 13.98 7.90
N ILE A 50 5.94 14.05 6.98
CA ILE A 50 6.14 15.21 6.11
C ILE A 50 5.26 15.02 4.88
N LEU A 51 4.06 15.58 4.90
CA LEU A 51 3.06 15.37 3.85
C LEU A 51 3.53 15.75 2.44
N ASP A 52 4.40 16.73 2.32
CA ASP A 52 4.91 17.22 1.02
C ASP A 52 6.05 16.37 0.45
N THR A 53 6.03 15.07 0.71
CA THR A 53 6.99 14.10 0.17
C THR A 53 6.27 13.04 -0.66
N GLY A 54 6.82 12.74 -1.85
CA GLY A 54 6.35 11.66 -2.71
C GLY A 54 7.11 10.36 -2.46
N GLU A 55 6.63 9.29 -3.09
CA GLU A 55 7.23 7.96 -3.05
C GLU A 55 7.11 7.28 -4.41
N ILE A 56 8.03 6.37 -4.70
CA ILE A 56 8.00 5.56 -5.92
C ILE A 56 7.91 4.10 -5.53
N TYR A 57 6.99 3.39 -6.19
CA TYR A 57 6.91 1.94 -6.18
C TYR A 57 7.20 1.38 -7.56
N TYR A 58 7.96 0.30 -7.61
CA TYR A 58 8.20 -0.45 -8.83
C TYR A 58 7.78 -1.91 -8.60
N CYS A 59 6.88 -2.42 -9.43
CA CYS A 59 6.41 -3.80 -9.33
C CYS A 59 7.43 -4.76 -9.91
N LEU A 60 7.97 -5.64 -9.06
CA LEU A 60 8.91 -6.68 -9.43
C LEU A 60 8.18 -7.96 -9.88
N ARG A 61 7.07 -8.29 -9.25
CA ARG A 61 6.31 -9.52 -9.51
C ARG A 61 4.85 -9.38 -9.05
N GLY A 62 3.97 -10.13 -9.70
CA GLY A 62 2.57 -10.26 -9.30
C GLY A 62 1.64 -9.31 -10.02
N HIS A 63 0.41 -9.23 -9.51
CA HIS A 63 -0.65 -8.37 -10.03
C HIS A 63 -1.43 -7.76 -8.87
N GLY A 64 -1.52 -6.46 -8.85
CA GLY A 64 -2.22 -5.74 -7.80
C GLY A 64 -2.54 -4.31 -8.17
N TYR A 65 -2.83 -3.53 -7.16
CA TYR A 65 -3.13 -2.10 -7.28
C TYR A 65 -2.42 -1.30 -6.19
N MET A 66 -2.01 -0.10 -6.53
CA MET A 66 -1.69 0.93 -5.56
C MET A 66 -2.91 1.82 -5.38
N MET A 67 -3.53 1.76 -4.22
CA MET A 67 -4.63 2.65 -3.84
C MET A 67 -4.08 3.83 -3.07
N MET A 68 -4.50 5.02 -3.46
CA MET A 68 -4.03 6.28 -2.92
C MET A 68 -5.20 7.20 -2.62
N GLU A 69 -5.13 7.96 -1.53
CA GLU A 69 -6.09 9.02 -1.24
C GLU A 69 -5.44 10.19 -0.49
N ASN A 70 -5.91 11.40 -0.74
CA ASN A 70 -5.48 12.60 -0.02
C ASN A 70 -6.50 12.99 1.07
N PRO A 71 -6.13 13.91 1.99
CA PRO A 71 -7.06 14.38 3.02
C PRO A 71 -8.33 15.03 2.48
N GLU A 72 -8.29 15.60 1.28
CA GLU A 72 -9.39 16.27 0.61
C GLU A 72 -10.41 15.30 0.01
N GLY A 73 -10.03 14.02 -0.16
CA GLY A 73 -10.91 12.97 -0.64
C GLY A 73 -10.70 12.54 -2.08
N ASP A 74 -9.72 13.12 -2.76
CA ASP A 74 -9.30 12.61 -4.06
C ASP A 74 -8.66 11.25 -3.89
N TRP A 75 -8.91 10.34 -4.79
CA TRP A 75 -8.39 8.99 -4.74
C TRP A 75 -8.03 8.44 -6.11
N LEU A 76 -7.09 7.50 -6.12
CA LEU A 76 -6.63 6.79 -7.30
C LEU A 76 -6.43 5.31 -6.96
N ALA A 77 -6.68 4.44 -7.93
CA ALA A 77 -6.29 3.03 -7.88
C ALA A 77 -5.53 2.71 -9.17
N LEU A 78 -4.21 2.59 -9.08
CA LEU A 78 -3.35 2.34 -10.24
C LEU A 78 -2.89 0.88 -10.26
N GLU A 79 -3.05 0.24 -11.41
CA GLU A 79 -2.66 -1.15 -11.59
C GLU A 79 -1.16 -1.35 -11.51
N LEU A 80 -0.74 -2.35 -10.72
CA LEU A 80 0.63 -2.82 -10.56
C LEU A 80 0.78 -4.19 -11.22
N THR A 81 1.60 -4.24 -12.26
CA THR A 81 2.10 -5.49 -12.86
C THR A 81 3.61 -5.41 -13.01
N ALA A 82 4.29 -6.54 -13.12
CA ALA A 82 5.75 -6.58 -13.23
C ALA A 82 6.27 -5.62 -14.30
N GLY A 83 7.23 -4.78 -13.93
CA GLY A 83 7.83 -3.76 -14.81
C GLY A 83 7.15 -2.38 -14.76
N LYS A 84 6.02 -2.23 -14.07
CA LYS A 84 5.35 -0.93 -13.89
C LYS A 84 5.86 -0.18 -12.66
N ALA A 85 6.09 1.11 -12.81
CA ALA A 85 6.32 2.03 -11.72
C ALA A 85 5.06 2.84 -11.41
N VAL A 86 4.82 3.10 -10.14
CA VAL A 86 3.78 4.01 -9.67
C VAL A 86 4.42 5.13 -8.87
N TYR A 87 4.09 6.35 -9.21
CA TYR A 87 4.43 7.53 -8.43
C TYR A 87 3.30 7.84 -7.45
N VAL A 88 3.60 7.88 -6.17
CA VAL A 88 2.71 8.35 -5.12
C VAL A 88 2.96 9.84 -4.94
N PRO A 89 2.00 10.70 -5.29
CA PRO A 89 2.15 12.13 -5.11
C PRO A 89 2.27 12.50 -3.63
N LYS A 90 2.88 13.64 -3.37
CA LYS A 90 2.86 14.23 -2.03
C LYS A 90 1.43 14.35 -1.50
N ARG A 91 1.25 14.25 -0.19
CA ARG A 91 -0.04 14.33 0.55
C ARG A 91 -0.97 13.12 0.37
N TYR A 92 -0.58 12.09 -0.40
CA TYR A 92 -1.39 10.91 -0.56
C TYR A 92 -0.98 9.79 0.40
N ALA A 93 -1.93 9.32 1.20
CA ALA A 93 -1.82 8.00 1.82
C ALA A 93 -1.90 6.93 0.72
N HIS A 94 -1.19 5.84 0.92
CA HIS A 94 -1.12 4.79 -0.08
C HIS A 94 -1.01 3.42 0.54
N ARG A 95 -1.53 2.41 -0.14
CA ARG A 95 -1.39 0.99 0.20
C ARG A 95 -1.36 0.13 -1.05
N SER A 96 -0.61 -0.95 -1.00
CA SER A 96 -0.61 -2.00 -2.03
C SER A 96 -1.71 -3.01 -1.76
N ILE A 97 -2.35 -3.51 -2.81
CA ILE A 97 -3.42 -4.51 -2.75
C ILE A 97 -3.09 -5.60 -3.74
N ASN A 98 -3.08 -6.86 -3.30
CA ASN A 98 -2.81 -8.01 -4.17
C ASN A 98 -4.12 -8.61 -4.66
N VAL A 99 -4.32 -8.64 -5.97
CA VAL A 99 -5.53 -9.22 -6.58
C VAL A 99 -5.31 -10.60 -7.20
N SER A 100 -4.11 -11.15 -7.07
CA SER A 100 -3.82 -12.52 -7.49
C SER A 100 -4.32 -13.52 -6.46
N ASP A 101 -4.81 -14.66 -6.92
CA ASP A 101 -5.16 -15.80 -6.06
C ASP A 101 -3.97 -16.73 -5.77
N LYS A 102 -2.83 -16.54 -6.44
CA LYS A 102 -1.75 -17.51 -6.46
C LYS A 102 -0.38 -16.94 -6.15
N GLU A 103 -0.12 -15.70 -6.55
CA GLU A 103 1.21 -15.12 -6.51
C GLU A 103 1.29 -13.94 -5.54
N PRO A 104 2.43 -13.78 -4.83
CA PRO A 104 2.68 -12.58 -4.07
C PRO A 104 2.84 -11.37 -4.99
N LEU A 105 2.40 -10.21 -4.53
CA LEU A 105 2.74 -8.93 -5.10
C LEU A 105 4.04 -8.46 -4.46
N ILE A 106 5.10 -8.33 -5.25
CA ILE A 106 6.41 -7.89 -4.78
C ILE A 106 6.71 -6.53 -5.40
N THR A 107 6.94 -5.55 -4.55
CA THR A 107 7.25 -4.18 -4.97
C THR A 107 8.54 -3.70 -4.33
N PHE A 108 9.33 -2.96 -5.09
CA PHE A 108 10.42 -2.14 -4.60
C PHE A 108 9.89 -0.73 -4.35
N PHE A 109 10.29 -0.09 -3.26
CA PHE A 109 9.88 1.26 -2.93
C PHE A 109 11.06 2.17 -2.59
N VAL A 110 10.91 3.45 -2.89
CA VAL A 110 11.87 4.51 -2.58
C VAL A 110 11.12 5.76 -2.15
N PHE A 111 11.52 6.33 -1.02
CA PHE A 111 10.99 7.59 -0.50
C PHE A 111 12.09 8.40 0.20
N ARG A 112 11.83 9.66 0.53
CA ARG A 112 12.76 10.47 1.31
C ARG A 112 12.95 9.89 2.71
N ALA A 113 14.19 9.73 3.16
CA ALA A 113 14.51 9.12 4.45
C ALA A 113 13.89 9.84 5.65
N ASP A 114 13.70 11.15 5.54
CA ASP A 114 13.09 12.00 6.57
C ASP A 114 11.55 12.09 6.50
N ALA A 115 10.90 11.43 5.51
CA ALA A 115 9.45 11.53 5.29
C ALA A 115 8.61 11.09 6.50
N GLY A 116 9.08 10.10 7.24
CA GLY A 116 8.34 9.50 8.35
C GLY A 116 7.07 8.75 7.90
N HIS A 117 6.42 8.10 8.85
CA HIS A 117 5.19 7.34 8.60
C HIS A 117 4.13 7.73 9.62
N ASP A 118 3.00 8.28 9.16
CA ASP A 118 1.82 8.55 9.98
C ASP A 118 0.75 7.50 9.71
N TYR A 119 0.65 6.55 10.61
CA TYR A 119 -0.37 5.49 10.57
C TYR A 119 -1.68 5.89 11.27
N GLY A 120 -1.66 6.91 12.13
CA GLY A 120 -2.74 7.23 13.06
C GLY A 120 -4.06 7.55 12.37
N THR A 121 -4.02 8.30 11.28
CA THR A 121 -5.22 8.63 10.50
C THR A 121 -5.82 7.38 9.87
N ILE A 122 -5.00 6.51 9.29
CA ILE A 122 -5.46 5.26 8.65
C ILE A 122 -5.96 4.26 9.69
N GLU A 123 -5.31 4.15 10.85
CA GLU A 123 -5.78 3.29 11.95
C GLU A 123 -7.14 3.72 12.48
N THR A 124 -7.41 5.01 12.52
CA THR A 124 -8.63 5.58 13.09
C THR A 124 -9.80 5.58 12.11
N LYS A 125 -9.54 5.97 10.86
CA LYS A 125 -10.58 6.19 9.84
C LYS A 125 -10.62 5.13 8.75
N GLY A 126 -9.51 4.43 8.50
CA GLY A 126 -9.33 3.58 7.32
C GLY A 126 -9.21 4.41 6.03
N TYR A 127 -9.38 3.73 4.91
CA TYR A 127 -9.46 4.34 3.58
C TYR A 127 -10.91 4.56 3.18
N ARG A 128 -11.19 5.63 2.42
CA ARG A 128 -12.53 5.90 1.87
C ARG A 128 -12.98 4.85 0.87
N LYS A 129 -12.03 4.26 0.15
CA LYS A 129 -12.27 3.26 -0.89
C LYS A 129 -11.63 1.93 -0.52
N LEU A 130 -12.33 0.84 -0.85
CA LEU A 130 -11.85 -0.54 -0.70
C LEU A 130 -11.76 -1.20 -2.06
N LEU A 131 -10.84 -2.15 -2.22
CA LEU A 131 -10.76 -3.00 -3.40
C LEU A 131 -11.24 -4.41 -3.02
N VAL A 132 -12.32 -4.82 -3.62
CA VAL A 132 -13.00 -6.09 -3.36
C VAL A 132 -13.15 -6.91 -4.63
N GLU A 133 -13.43 -8.21 -4.46
CA GLU A 133 -13.81 -9.05 -5.58
C GLU A 133 -15.33 -8.95 -5.84
N ARG A 134 -15.70 -8.71 -7.09
CA ARG A 134 -17.07 -8.77 -7.58
C ARG A 134 -17.07 -9.53 -8.90
N ASP A 135 -17.83 -10.61 -8.96
CA ASP A 135 -17.95 -11.47 -10.15
C ASP A 135 -16.57 -11.95 -10.68
N GLY A 136 -15.67 -12.30 -9.75
CA GLY A 136 -14.31 -12.76 -10.06
C GLY A 136 -13.35 -11.68 -10.54
N LYS A 137 -13.67 -10.38 -10.36
CA LYS A 137 -12.85 -9.25 -10.79
C LYS A 137 -12.67 -8.22 -9.69
N PRO A 138 -11.53 -7.51 -9.68
CA PRO A 138 -11.33 -6.38 -8.77
C PRO A 138 -12.33 -5.25 -9.05
N ALA A 139 -12.95 -4.74 -7.98
CA ALA A 139 -13.87 -3.62 -8.02
C ALA A 139 -13.61 -2.67 -6.85
N VAL A 140 -13.59 -1.37 -7.13
CA VAL A 140 -13.49 -0.35 -6.09
C VAL A 140 -14.88 -0.01 -5.56
N ILE A 141 -15.03 -0.04 -4.25
CA ILE A 141 -16.28 0.33 -3.57
C ILE A 141 -16.01 1.41 -2.51
N ASP A 142 -17.07 2.09 -2.10
CA ASP A 142 -17.00 2.94 -0.90
C ASP A 142 -16.83 2.09 0.34
N ASN A 143 -16.00 2.56 1.27
CA ASN A 143 -15.84 1.89 2.56
C ASN A 143 -17.06 2.21 3.46
N PRO A 144 -17.91 1.23 3.77
CA PRO A 144 -19.11 1.47 4.57
C PRO A 144 -18.80 1.86 6.03
N ASN A 145 -17.58 1.63 6.48
CA ASN A 145 -17.13 1.92 7.84
C ASN A 145 -16.34 3.24 7.95
N TRP A 146 -16.09 3.90 6.83
CA TRP A 146 -15.37 5.19 6.84
C TRP A 146 -16.23 6.28 7.43
N LYS A 147 -15.67 7.02 8.44
CA LYS A 147 -16.38 8.08 9.19
C LYS A 147 -15.62 9.40 9.15
#